data_673dae56f1561460856be2d57210d6a2
#
_entry.id   673dae56f1561460856be2d57210d6a2
#
_cell.length_a   1.000
_cell.length_b   1.000
_cell.length_c   1.000
_cell.angle_alpha   90.00
_cell.angle_beta   90.00
_cell.angle_gamma   90.00
#
_symmetry.space_group_name_H-M   'P 1'
#
loop_
_entity.id
_entity.type
_entity.pdbx_description
1 polymer ?
#
loop_
_entity_poly.entity_id
_entity_poly.type
_entity_poly.pdbx_seq_one_letter_code
_entity_poly.pdbx_strand_id
1 'polypeptide(L)'
;MKKALALLLALCLALVALSACAKGPEAPGEKTYRVAMICDSSISDGGWGAACYNGMVAAAEKRGWETAYTDSIDQSAYADTMISYCDLGYDLIFAPGNQYSDAVKQVAADYPDVCFAVLNGATSLPTENIMSMLPNADQIGSIAGIIAGLMSKSNVIGFIGGMELDTTKSKLAHFESAAQVINPAIKAVSAYAGSFNDTAKGMELAASMINEGADVFFGDASAVDSGARQAIDQANGDTVRIIDIGQPADLLGQNPCVACSVVTDNAAMLAICLEKCETGTFGNEVVFGSLENNCVYLGKFNDALIDADTQAKILDYVKQLQEGTFSK
;
A
#
# COMPACT_ATOMS: atom_id res chain seq x y z
N MET A 1 -36.22 -10.34 69.91
CA MET A 1 -36.03 -10.71 68.48
C MET A 1 -36.27 -9.59 67.50
N LYS A 2 -37.33 -8.80 67.61
CA LYS A 2 -37.61 -7.69 66.60
C LYS A 2 -36.59 -6.55 66.66
N LYS A 3 -35.95 -6.21 67.77
CA LYS A 3 -34.94 -5.17 67.92
C LYS A 3 -33.55 -5.56 67.31
N ALA A 4 -33.20 -6.84 67.41
CA ALA A 4 -31.96 -7.38 66.86
C ALA A 4 -32.03 -7.49 65.37
N LEU A 5 -33.19 -7.77 64.79
CA LEU A 5 -33.38 -7.81 63.29
C LEU A 5 -33.33 -6.44 62.68
N ALA A 6 -33.85 -5.40 63.36
CA ALA A 6 -33.78 -4.01 62.89
C ALA A 6 -32.34 -3.44 62.86
N LEU A 7 -31.51 -3.85 63.84
CA LEU A 7 -30.07 -3.44 63.90
C LEU A 7 -29.25 -4.12 62.80
N LEU A 8 -29.54 -5.41 62.53
CA LEU A 8 -28.88 -6.10 61.39
C LEU A 8 -29.26 -5.52 60.02
N LEU A 9 -30.51 -5.12 59.81
CA LEU A 9 -30.95 -4.48 58.57
C LEU A 9 -30.32 -3.07 58.38
N ALA A 10 -30.18 -2.31 59.48
CA ALA A 10 -29.53 -0.99 59.47
C ALA A 10 -28.03 -1.10 59.18
N LEU A 11 -27.36 -2.14 59.68
CA LEU A 11 -25.94 -2.39 59.43
C LEU A 11 -25.66 -2.84 57.99
N CYS A 12 -26.56 -3.66 57.40
CA CYS A 12 -26.47 -4.05 55.99
C CYS A 12 -26.72 -2.88 55.02
N LEU A 13 -27.65 -1.99 55.35
CA LEU A 13 -27.88 -0.78 54.56
C LEU A 13 -26.72 0.22 54.64
N ALA A 14 -26.05 0.35 55.77
CA ALA A 14 -24.86 1.19 55.94
C ALA A 14 -23.64 0.65 55.16
N LEU A 15 -23.48 -0.68 55.08
CA LEU A 15 -22.42 -1.32 54.28
C LEU A 15 -22.62 -1.19 52.78
N VAL A 16 -23.87 -1.17 52.29
CA VAL A 16 -24.18 -0.95 50.88
C VAL A 16 -23.98 0.54 50.51
N ALA A 17 -24.25 1.48 51.41
CA ALA A 17 -24.02 2.91 51.14
C ALA A 17 -22.53 3.29 51.13
N LEU A 18 -21.66 2.57 51.87
CA LEU A 18 -20.21 2.77 51.87
C LEU A 18 -19.52 2.17 50.64
N SER A 19 -20.14 1.19 49.97
CA SER A 19 -19.62 0.63 48.70
C SER A 19 -19.93 1.51 47.49
N ALA A 20 -20.88 2.44 47.57
CA ALA A 20 -21.26 3.33 46.48
C ALA A 20 -20.41 4.62 46.38
N CYS A 21 -19.57 4.92 47.39
CA CYS A 21 -18.74 6.13 47.44
C CYS A 21 -17.25 5.88 47.18
N ALA A 22 -16.83 4.70 46.76
CA ALA A 22 -15.43 4.37 46.51
C ALA A 22 -15.12 4.15 45.01
N LYS A 23 -15.88 4.76 44.08
CA LYS A 23 -15.36 5.08 42.77
C LYS A 23 -14.64 6.42 42.87
N GLY A 24 -13.32 6.35 43.09
CA GLY A 24 -12.46 7.49 42.78
C GLY A 24 -12.69 7.88 41.32
N PRO A 25 -12.31 9.09 40.87
CA PRO A 25 -12.40 9.45 39.48
C PRO A 25 -11.73 8.34 38.71
N GLU A 26 -12.50 7.66 37.83
CA GLU A 26 -11.93 6.77 36.81
C GLU A 26 -10.87 7.63 36.11
N ALA A 27 -9.62 7.13 36.12
CA ALA A 27 -8.60 7.74 35.30
C ALA A 27 -9.22 7.88 33.88
N PRO A 28 -9.03 9.03 33.17
CA PRO A 28 -9.56 9.16 31.81
C PRO A 28 -9.16 7.90 31.07
N GLY A 29 -10.16 7.09 30.67
CA GLY A 29 -9.90 5.89 29.89
C GLY A 29 -9.05 6.30 28.70
N GLU A 30 -8.00 5.54 28.42
CA GLU A 30 -7.15 5.78 27.26
C GLU A 30 -8.08 5.87 26.05
N LYS A 31 -8.01 6.97 25.28
CA LYS A 31 -8.89 7.18 24.12
C LYS A 31 -8.66 6.04 23.13
N THR A 32 -9.70 5.28 22.80
CA THR A 32 -9.64 4.31 21.72
C THR A 32 -9.88 5.04 20.42
N TYR A 33 -8.88 5.10 19.58
CA TYR A 33 -8.97 5.70 18.26
C TYR A 33 -9.64 4.75 17.25
N ARG A 34 -10.28 5.31 16.23
CA ARG A 34 -11.01 4.56 15.21
C ARG A 34 -10.67 5.02 13.80
N VAL A 35 -10.36 4.08 12.91
CA VAL A 35 -10.14 4.34 11.48
C VAL A 35 -11.19 3.64 10.63
N ALA A 36 -11.73 4.33 9.65
CA ALA A 36 -12.63 3.75 8.65
C ALA A 36 -12.06 3.86 7.25
N MET A 37 -12.15 2.79 6.46
CA MET A 37 -11.81 2.78 5.04
C MET A 37 -13.08 2.86 4.19
N ILE A 38 -13.05 3.68 3.15
CA ILE A 38 -14.02 3.61 2.05
C ILE A 38 -13.32 3.07 0.80
N CYS A 39 -13.96 2.17 0.07
CA CYS A 39 -13.36 1.57 -1.12
C CYS A 39 -14.39 1.29 -2.21
N ASP A 40 -14.05 1.60 -3.46
CA ASP A 40 -14.87 1.29 -4.64
C ASP A 40 -14.73 -0.16 -5.12
N SER A 41 -13.63 -0.81 -4.75
CA SER A 41 -13.39 -2.23 -5.00
C SER A 41 -13.75 -3.08 -3.78
N SER A 42 -14.01 -4.36 -4.01
CA SER A 42 -14.26 -5.30 -2.91
C SER A 42 -12.98 -5.60 -2.14
N ILE A 43 -13.08 -5.67 -0.81
CA ILE A 43 -11.98 -6.15 0.04
C ILE A 43 -11.63 -7.63 -0.18
N SER A 44 -12.44 -8.34 -0.96
CA SER A 44 -12.24 -9.74 -1.34
C SER A 44 -11.78 -9.92 -2.79
N ASP A 45 -11.36 -8.83 -3.46
CA ASP A 45 -10.95 -8.84 -4.87
C ASP A 45 -9.60 -9.55 -5.12
N GLY A 46 -8.86 -9.87 -4.06
CA GLY A 46 -7.49 -10.42 -4.15
C GLY A 46 -6.48 -9.44 -4.75
N GLY A 47 -6.87 -8.17 -4.93
CA GLY A 47 -6.09 -7.09 -5.56
C GLY A 47 -5.97 -5.86 -4.66
N TRP A 48 -6.29 -4.70 -5.24
CA TRP A 48 -6.13 -3.40 -4.59
C TRP A 48 -6.98 -3.24 -3.32
N GLY A 49 -8.28 -3.56 -3.40
CA GLY A 49 -9.19 -3.45 -2.26
C GLY A 49 -8.74 -4.31 -1.09
N ALA A 50 -8.40 -5.58 -1.36
CA ALA A 50 -7.88 -6.51 -0.36
C ALA A 50 -6.56 -6.01 0.24
N ALA A 51 -5.62 -5.51 -0.58
CA ALA A 51 -4.33 -5.01 -0.11
C ALA A 51 -4.48 -3.77 0.80
N CYS A 52 -5.36 -2.83 0.45
CA CYS A 52 -5.62 -1.64 1.25
C CYS A 52 -6.31 -1.97 2.57
N TYR A 53 -7.31 -2.86 2.55
CA TYR A 53 -7.98 -3.32 3.76
C TYR A 53 -7.02 -4.02 4.72
N ASN A 54 -6.26 -5.00 4.24
CA ASN A 54 -5.29 -5.72 5.05
C ASN A 54 -4.21 -4.78 5.60
N GLY A 55 -3.77 -3.80 4.80
CA GLY A 55 -2.84 -2.76 5.23
C GLY A 55 -3.40 -1.89 6.36
N MET A 56 -4.66 -1.48 6.25
CA MET A 56 -5.34 -0.71 7.30
C MET A 56 -5.45 -1.53 8.60
N VAL A 57 -5.92 -2.77 8.51
CA VAL A 57 -6.05 -3.64 9.69
C VAL A 57 -4.70 -3.84 10.37
N ALA A 58 -3.64 -4.15 9.60
CA ALA A 58 -2.30 -4.37 10.14
C ALA A 58 -1.71 -3.11 10.81
N ALA A 59 -1.96 -1.92 10.26
CA ALA A 59 -1.52 -0.65 10.85
C ALA A 59 -2.28 -0.34 12.14
N ALA A 60 -3.61 -0.53 12.13
CA ALA A 60 -4.50 -0.26 13.25
C ALA A 60 -4.25 -1.20 14.43
N GLU A 61 -4.12 -2.52 14.19
CA GLU A 61 -3.87 -3.53 15.24
C GLU A 61 -2.59 -3.23 16.04
N LYS A 62 -1.52 -2.81 15.38
CA LYS A 62 -0.25 -2.46 16.03
C LYS A 62 -0.39 -1.29 17.04
N ARG A 63 -1.41 -0.46 16.88
CA ARG A 63 -1.66 0.75 17.68
C ARG A 63 -2.91 0.65 18.57
N GLY A 64 -3.64 -0.46 18.51
CA GLY A 64 -4.87 -0.65 19.27
C GLY A 64 -6.06 0.18 18.77
N TRP A 65 -6.06 0.55 17.49
CA TRP A 65 -7.17 1.24 16.85
C TRP A 65 -8.29 0.27 16.45
N GLU A 66 -9.54 0.71 16.56
CA GLU A 66 -10.68 0.00 15.97
C GLU A 66 -10.79 0.31 14.49
N THR A 67 -11.22 -0.68 13.71
CA THR A 67 -11.36 -0.55 12.25
C THR A 67 -12.79 -0.76 11.79
N ALA A 68 -13.19 -0.02 10.76
CA ALA A 68 -14.39 -0.29 9.97
C ALA A 68 -14.09 -0.06 8.50
N TYR A 69 -15.00 -0.54 7.65
CA TYR A 69 -14.90 -0.29 6.21
C TYR A 69 -16.29 -0.29 5.55
N THR A 70 -16.37 0.36 4.41
CA THR A 70 -17.42 0.20 3.42
C THR A 70 -16.76 0.03 2.07
N ASP A 71 -16.97 -1.11 1.44
CA ASP A 71 -16.41 -1.46 0.14
C ASP A 71 -17.46 -1.49 -0.98
N SER A 72 -17.00 -1.64 -2.23
CA SER A 72 -17.87 -1.77 -3.42
C SER A 72 -18.85 -0.59 -3.57
N ILE A 73 -18.41 0.62 -3.23
CA ILE A 73 -19.24 1.83 -3.27
C ILE A 73 -19.10 2.57 -4.61
N ASP A 74 -20.20 3.10 -5.09
CA ASP A 74 -20.18 3.98 -6.27
C ASP A 74 -19.60 5.35 -5.95
N GLN A 75 -19.00 6.01 -6.94
CA GLN A 75 -18.38 7.34 -6.77
C GLN A 75 -19.36 8.38 -6.21
N SER A 76 -20.62 8.31 -6.59
CA SER A 76 -21.68 9.20 -6.08
C SER A 76 -21.94 9.07 -4.58
N ALA A 77 -21.52 7.97 -3.95
CA ALA A 77 -21.71 7.70 -2.53
C ALA A 77 -20.48 7.99 -1.67
N TYR A 78 -19.35 8.40 -2.26
CA TYR A 78 -18.11 8.63 -1.50
C TYR A 78 -18.28 9.63 -0.37
N ALA A 79 -18.80 10.83 -0.67
CA ALA A 79 -18.96 11.89 0.33
C ALA A 79 -19.93 11.46 1.45
N ASP A 80 -21.10 10.92 1.11
CA ASP A 80 -22.10 10.50 2.09
C ASP A 80 -21.58 9.37 3.01
N THR A 81 -20.77 8.47 2.46
CA THR A 81 -20.14 7.39 3.24
C THR A 81 -19.11 7.95 4.21
N MET A 82 -18.27 8.89 3.78
CA MET A 82 -17.32 9.58 4.67
C MET A 82 -18.02 10.35 5.78
N ILE A 83 -19.07 11.13 5.45
CA ILE A 83 -19.88 11.87 6.40
C ILE A 83 -20.46 10.94 7.47
N SER A 84 -20.98 9.78 7.05
CA SER A 84 -21.51 8.79 7.99
C SER A 84 -20.48 8.33 9.02
N TYR A 85 -19.23 8.11 8.63
CA TYR A 85 -18.16 7.74 9.55
C TYR A 85 -17.73 8.92 10.43
N CYS A 86 -17.68 10.14 9.89
CA CYS A 86 -17.40 11.34 10.68
C CYS A 86 -18.48 11.53 11.78
N ASP A 87 -19.77 11.42 11.44
CA ASP A 87 -20.89 11.53 12.38
C ASP A 87 -20.89 10.42 13.44
N LEU A 88 -20.39 9.23 13.11
CA LEU A 88 -20.17 8.14 14.05
C LEU A 88 -18.94 8.35 14.95
N GLY A 89 -18.18 9.43 14.73
CA GLY A 89 -17.02 9.84 15.53
C GLY A 89 -15.77 9.00 15.27
N TYR A 90 -15.53 8.60 14.01
CA TYR A 90 -14.23 8.04 13.62
C TYR A 90 -13.17 9.15 13.60
N ASP A 91 -11.96 8.82 14.01
CA ASP A 91 -10.85 9.77 14.12
C ASP A 91 -10.12 9.97 12.80
N LEU A 92 -10.09 8.92 11.96
CA LEU A 92 -9.42 8.96 10.66
C LEU A 92 -10.25 8.22 9.60
N ILE A 93 -10.38 8.85 8.42
CA ILE A 93 -10.94 8.24 7.22
C ILE A 93 -9.80 7.93 6.25
N PHE A 94 -9.67 6.66 5.89
CA PHE A 94 -8.72 6.18 4.89
C PHE A 94 -9.40 6.02 3.55
N ALA A 95 -8.91 6.73 2.54
CA ALA A 95 -9.40 6.71 1.17
C ALA A 95 -8.28 6.24 0.22
N PRO A 96 -8.30 4.96 -0.23
CA PRO A 96 -7.18 4.35 -0.96
C PRO A 96 -7.23 4.63 -2.47
N GLY A 97 -7.13 5.88 -2.87
CA GLY A 97 -7.06 6.24 -4.28
C GLY A 97 -7.26 7.72 -4.57
N ASN A 98 -6.67 8.20 -5.66
CA ASN A 98 -6.82 9.61 -6.07
C ASN A 98 -8.26 9.97 -6.45
N GLN A 99 -9.08 9.01 -6.86
CA GLN A 99 -10.48 9.19 -7.21
C GLN A 99 -11.34 9.70 -6.06
N TYR A 100 -10.89 9.52 -4.81
CA TYR A 100 -11.58 10.05 -3.62
C TYR A 100 -11.22 11.49 -3.30
N SER A 101 -10.19 12.05 -3.91
CA SER A 101 -9.60 13.35 -3.51
C SER A 101 -10.60 14.50 -3.48
N ASP A 102 -11.53 14.57 -4.45
CA ASP A 102 -12.52 15.67 -4.47
C ASP A 102 -13.58 15.50 -3.39
N ALA A 103 -14.03 14.28 -3.14
CA ALA A 103 -14.96 13.98 -2.04
C ALA A 103 -14.30 14.25 -0.67
N VAL A 104 -13.05 13.83 -0.50
CA VAL A 104 -12.26 14.12 0.72
C VAL A 104 -12.14 15.61 0.96
N LYS A 105 -11.79 16.40 -0.06
CA LYS A 105 -11.69 17.88 0.05
C LYS A 105 -13.01 18.51 0.50
N GLN A 106 -14.12 18.04 -0.04
CA GLN A 106 -15.45 18.53 0.31
C GLN A 106 -15.78 18.22 1.77
N VAL A 107 -15.62 16.95 2.20
CA VAL A 107 -16.01 16.52 3.55
C VAL A 107 -15.06 17.05 4.62
N ALA A 108 -13.75 17.06 4.36
CA ALA A 108 -12.75 17.50 5.32
C ALA A 108 -12.94 18.97 5.75
N ALA A 109 -13.48 19.81 4.89
CA ALA A 109 -13.78 21.21 5.20
C ALA A 109 -14.87 21.35 6.28
N ASP A 110 -15.83 20.43 6.31
CA ASP A 110 -16.95 20.44 7.27
C ASP A 110 -16.62 19.66 8.57
N TYR A 111 -15.57 18.83 8.56
CA TYR A 111 -15.13 17.98 9.68
C TYR A 111 -13.66 18.23 10.05
N PRO A 112 -13.31 19.44 10.56
CA PRO A 112 -11.91 19.80 10.81
C PRO A 112 -11.21 18.96 11.89
N ASP A 113 -11.97 18.30 12.77
CA ASP A 113 -11.46 17.45 13.84
C ASP A 113 -11.20 15.99 13.39
N VAL A 114 -11.59 15.63 12.16
CA VAL A 114 -11.37 14.28 11.58
C VAL A 114 -10.19 14.31 10.62
N CYS A 115 -9.29 13.35 10.73
CA CYS A 115 -8.15 13.17 9.85
C CYS A 115 -8.56 12.42 8.58
N PHE A 116 -8.04 12.83 7.42
CA PHE A 116 -8.28 12.17 6.14
C PHE A 116 -6.96 11.76 5.48
N ALA A 117 -6.73 10.46 5.34
CA ALA A 117 -5.54 9.90 4.69
C ALA A 117 -5.89 9.38 3.29
N VAL A 118 -5.27 9.91 2.25
CA VAL A 118 -5.54 9.54 0.85
C VAL A 118 -4.32 8.86 0.25
N LEU A 119 -4.42 7.58 -0.06
CA LEU A 119 -3.35 6.85 -0.75
C LEU A 119 -3.39 7.18 -2.25
N ASN A 120 -2.22 7.43 -2.83
CA ASN A 120 -2.07 7.97 -4.19
C ASN A 120 -2.83 9.30 -4.38
N GLY A 121 -2.98 10.09 -3.32
CA GLY A 121 -3.70 11.36 -3.33
C GLY A 121 -2.94 12.47 -4.06
N ALA A 122 -3.55 13.65 -4.10
CA ALA A 122 -2.93 14.82 -4.69
C ALA A 122 -1.74 15.33 -3.87
N THR A 123 -0.76 15.94 -4.53
CA THR A 123 0.38 16.59 -3.88
C THR A 123 0.04 17.97 -3.30
N SER A 124 -1.09 18.56 -3.71
CA SER A 124 -1.61 19.82 -3.18
C SER A 124 -2.86 19.57 -2.35
N LEU A 125 -2.82 19.93 -1.10
CA LEU A 125 -3.86 19.66 -0.11
C LEU A 125 -4.48 20.98 0.36
N PRO A 126 -5.82 21.13 0.35
CA PRO A 126 -6.44 22.40 0.65
C PRO A 126 -6.67 22.65 2.15
N THR A 127 -6.60 21.62 2.99
CA THR A 127 -6.93 21.71 4.43
C THR A 127 -5.88 21.01 5.29
N GLU A 128 -5.74 21.46 6.53
CA GLU A 128 -4.76 20.94 7.48
C GLU A 128 -5.07 19.52 7.99
N ASN A 129 -6.26 18.99 7.74
CA ASN A 129 -6.71 17.67 8.16
C ASN A 129 -6.69 16.62 7.03
N ILE A 130 -6.02 16.90 5.91
CA ILE A 130 -5.80 15.95 4.82
C ILE A 130 -4.31 15.66 4.69
N MET A 131 -3.95 14.38 4.61
CA MET A 131 -2.62 13.91 4.26
C MET A 131 -2.69 12.97 3.06
N SER A 132 -1.80 13.15 2.09
CA SER A 132 -1.60 12.20 1.00
C SER A 132 -0.48 11.23 1.33
N MET A 133 -0.62 10.00 0.89
CA MET A 133 0.42 8.97 0.92
C MET A 133 0.79 8.63 -0.51
N LEU A 134 2.05 8.85 -0.89
CA LEU A 134 2.56 8.62 -2.24
C LEU A 134 3.76 7.66 -2.18
N PRO A 135 3.65 6.45 -2.72
CA PRO A 135 4.82 5.60 -2.93
C PRO A 135 5.82 6.28 -3.88
N ASN A 136 7.11 6.20 -3.56
CA ASN A 136 8.16 6.78 -4.39
C ASN A 136 8.34 5.98 -5.68
N ALA A 137 7.66 6.43 -6.74
CA ALA A 137 7.66 5.78 -8.05
C ALA A 137 9.07 5.69 -8.65
N ASP A 138 9.92 6.68 -8.41
CA ASP A 138 11.30 6.74 -8.90
C ASP A 138 12.15 5.62 -8.30
N GLN A 139 12.04 5.42 -6.98
CA GLN A 139 12.75 4.34 -6.29
C GLN A 139 12.20 2.97 -6.68
N ILE A 140 10.87 2.83 -6.81
CA ILE A 140 10.24 1.56 -7.25
C ILE A 140 10.75 1.17 -8.62
N GLY A 141 10.71 2.09 -9.59
CA GLY A 141 11.25 1.87 -10.94
C GLY A 141 12.74 1.57 -10.92
N SER A 142 13.52 2.31 -10.14
CA SER A 142 14.98 2.12 -10.04
C SER A 142 15.35 0.75 -9.47
N ILE A 143 14.68 0.29 -8.41
CA ILE A 143 14.92 -1.06 -7.84
C ILE A 143 14.64 -2.14 -8.90
N ALA A 144 13.49 -2.06 -9.58
CA ALA A 144 13.17 -3.00 -10.64
C ALA A 144 14.19 -2.94 -11.79
N GLY A 145 14.64 -1.75 -12.16
CA GLY A 145 15.67 -1.53 -13.18
C GLY A 145 17.03 -2.13 -12.82
N ILE A 146 17.47 -1.99 -11.57
CA ILE A 146 18.69 -2.63 -11.04
C ILE A 146 18.61 -4.15 -11.24
N ILE A 147 17.48 -4.75 -10.84
CA ILE A 147 17.28 -6.18 -10.98
C ILE A 147 17.31 -6.59 -12.45
N ALA A 148 16.56 -5.87 -13.29
CA ALA A 148 16.48 -6.17 -14.72
C ALA A 148 17.84 -6.03 -15.42
N GLY A 149 18.62 -5.01 -15.08
CA GLY A 149 19.96 -4.79 -15.62
C GLY A 149 20.96 -5.90 -15.28
N LEU A 150 20.83 -6.49 -14.08
CA LEU A 150 21.66 -7.62 -13.64
C LEU A 150 21.18 -8.97 -14.21
N MET A 151 19.87 -9.13 -14.44
CA MET A 151 19.27 -10.42 -14.78
C MET A 151 19.07 -10.64 -16.28
N SER A 152 18.85 -9.58 -17.07
CA SER A 152 18.59 -9.73 -18.51
C SER A 152 19.80 -10.28 -19.24
N LYS A 153 19.57 -11.31 -20.04
CA LYS A 153 20.55 -11.96 -20.92
C LYS A 153 20.38 -11.54 -22.38
N SER A 154 19.18 -11.14 -22.76
CA SER A 154 18.87 -10.66 -24.11
C SER A 154 19.22 -9.18 -24.31
N ASN A 155 19.43 -8.41 -23.22
CA ASN A 155 19.47 -6.97 -23.18
C ASN A 155 18.14 -6.30 -23.60
N VAL A 156 17.02 -7.02 -23.55
CA VAL A 156 15.67 -6.48 -23.79
C VAL A 156 14.83 -6.71 -22.55
N ILE A 157 14.30 -5.64 -21.99
CA ILE A 157 13.43 -5.68 -20.81
C ILE A 157 12.04 -5.17 -21.16
N GLY A 158 10.99 -5.75 -20.56
CA GLY A 158 9.59 -5.43 -20.82
C GLY A 158 8.96 -4.62 -19.69
N PHE A 159 8.19 -3.58 -20.02
CA PHE A 159 7.37 -2.86 -19.07
C PHE A 159 5.91 -2.78 -19.53
N ILE A 160 4.98 -3.16 -18.68
CA ILE A 160 3.54 -3.04 -18.96
C ILE A 160 2.92 -2.09 -17.96
N GLY A 161 2.39 -0.95 -18.43
CA GLY A 161 1.59 -0.02 -17.64
C GLY A 161 0.10 -0.27 -17.82
N GLY A 162 -0.69 -0.08 -16.74
CA GLY A 162 -2.15 -0.13 -16.86
C GLY A 162 -2.66 1.11 -17.59
N MET A 163 -2.50 2.27 -17.00
CA MET A 163 -2.87 3.58 -17.53
C MET A 163 -1.63 4.49 -17.60
N GLU A 164 -1.66 5.49 -18.48
CA GLU A 164 -0.58 6.47 -18.61
C GLU A 164 -0.57 7.53 -17.49
N LEU A 165 -0.53 7.07 -16.23
CA LEU A 165 -0.42 7.97 -15.09
C LEU A 165 1.01 8.48 -14.91
N ASP A 166 1.19 9.64 -14.30
CA ASP A 166 2.52 10.20 -14.07
C ASP A 166 3.41 9.28 -13.20
N THR A 167 2.82 8.61 -12.20
CA THR A 167 3.51 7.61 -11.37
C THR A 167 3.96 6.39 -12.19
N THR A 168 3.13 5.90 -13.11
CA THR A 168 3.45 4.78 -13.99
C THR A 168 4.54 5.15 -14.99
N LYS A 169 4.47 6.38 -15.55
CA LYS A 169 5.52 6.93 -16.43
C LYS A 169 6.84 7.09 -15.70
N SER A 170 6.81 7.56 -14.44
CA SER A 170 8.03 7.69 -13.64
C SER A 170 8.64 6.32 -13.33
N LYS A 171 7.84 5.32 -12.97
CA LYS A 171 8.33 3.94 -12.79
C LYS A 171 9.03 3.41 -14.05
N LEU A 172 8.41 3.58 -15.23
CA LEU A 172 9.02 3.18 -16.51
C LEU A 172 10.36 3.89 -16.76
N ALA A 173 10.39 5.22 -16.63
CA ALA A 173 11.60 6.01 -16.89
C ALA A 173 12.76 5.59 -15.97
N HIS A 174 12.48 5.34 -14.70
CA HIS A 174 13.50 4.92 -13.73
C HIS A 174 13.86 3.43 -13.86
N PHE A 175 12.93 2.57 -14.28
CA PHE A 175 13.20 1.19 -14.64
C PHE A 175 14.22 1.09 -15.79
N GLU A 176 13.98 1.82 -16.88
CA GLU A 176 14.89 1.84 -18.02
C GLU A 176 16.23 2.47 -17.65
N SER A 177 16.23 3.65 -17.02
CA SER A 177 17.47 4.35 -16.71
C SER A 177 18.36 3.59 -15.72
N ALA A 178 17.79 2.99 -14.67
CA ALA A 178 18.54 2.20 -13.71
C ALA A 178 19.08 0.90 -14.33
N ALA A 179 18.32 0.24 -15.20
CA ALA A 179 18.81 -0.92 -15.95
C ALA A 179 20.01 -0.55 -16.85
N GLN A 180 19.96 0.61 -17.49
CA GLN A 180 21.06 1.11 -18.35
C GLN A 180 22.28 1.57 -17.55
N VAL A 181 22.12 1.97 -16.28
CA VAL A 181 23.29 2.22 -15.39
C VAL A 181 24.06 0.92 -15.16
N ILE A 182 23.36 -0.19 -14.96
CA ILE A 182 23.92 -1.52 -14.73
C ILE A 182 24.48 -2.10 -16.02
N ASN A 183 23.71 -2.03 -17.10
CA ASN A 183 24.06 -2.56 -18.41
C ASN A 183 23.63 -1.60 -19.52
N PRO A 184 24.57 -0.80 -20.08
CA PRO A 184 24.25 0.20 -21.10
C PRO A 184 23.69 -0.35 -22.42
N ALA A 185 23.74 -1.69 -22.65
CA ALA A 185 23.18 -2.32 -23.82
C ALA A 185 21.66 -2.57 -23.69
N ILE A 186 21.08 -2.38 -22.52
CA ILE A 186 19.66 -2.61 -22.26
C ILE A 186 18.77 -1.68 -23.11
N LYS A 187 17.73 -2.30 -23.66
CA LYS A 187 16.61 -1.62 -24.32
C LYS A 187 15.31 -2.00 -23.64
N ALA A 188 14.51 -1.02 -23.25
CA ALA A 188 13.17 -1.25 -22.74
C ALA A 188 12.16 -1.26 -23.91
N VAL A 189 11.30 -2.26 -23.94
CA VAL A 189 10.06 -2.29 -24.73
C VAL A 189 8.90 -2.06 -23.75
N SER A 190 8.00 -1.13 -24.07
CA SER A 190 6.94 -0.75 -23.15
C SER A 190 5.61 -0.55 -23.85
N ALA A 191 4.51 -0.83 -23.14
CA ALA A 191 3.16 -0.54 -23.60
C ALA A 191 2.22 -0.26 -22.42
N TYR A 192 1.13 0.46 -22.71
CA TYR A 192 0.04 0.68 -21.77
C TYR A 192 -1.18 -0.09 -22.22
N ALA A 193 -1.80 -0.82 -21.29
CA ALA A 193 -2.99 -1.63 -21.58
C ALA A 193 -4.27 -0.78 -21.76
N GLY A 194 -4.27 0.46 -21.24
CA GLY A 194 -5.47 1.32 -21.18
C GLY A 194 -6.48 0.86 -20.11
N SER A 195 -6.09 -0.09 -19.23
CA SER A 195 -6.93 -0.70 -18.19
C SER A 195 -6.05 -1.27 -17.09
N PHE A 196 -6.57 -1.37 -15.87
CA PHE A 196 -5.97 -2.15 -14.78
C PHE A 196 -6.57 -3.55 -14.65
N ASN A 197 -7.66 -3.86 -15.39
CA ASN A 197 -8.48 -5.06 -15.19
C ASN A 197 -8.47 -6.04 -16.40
N ASP A 198 -7.87 -5.64 -17.54
CA ASP A 198 -7.87 -6.46 -18.76
C ASP A 198 -6.72 -7.45 -18.79
N THR A 199 -6.94 -8.61 -18.17
CA THR A 199 -5.97 -9.72 -18.13
C THR A 199 -5.60 -10.22 -19.53
N ALA A 200 -6.56 -10.26 -20.49
CA ALA A 200 -6.31 -10.72 -21.84
C ALA A 200 -5.36 -9.77 -22.58
N LYS A 201 -5.51 -8.46 -22.35
CA LYS A 201 -4.59 -7.45 -22.90
C LYS A 201 -3.18 -7.61 -22.32
N GLY A 202 -3.06 -7.95 -21.04
CA GLY A 202 -1.77 -8.26 -20.40
C GLY A 202 -1.06 -9.44 -21.07
N MET A 203 -1.78 -10.51 -21.37
CA MET A 203 -1.23 -11.65 -22.12
C MET A 203 -0.76 -11.26 -23.52
N GLU A 204 -1.56 -10.48 -24.25
CA GLU A 204 -1.22 -10.02 -25.61
C GLU A 204 0.06 -9.19 -25.61
N LEU A 205 0.14 -8.19 -24.70
CA LEU A 205 1.28 -7.29 -24.62
C LEU A 205 2.56 -8.03 -24.22
N ALA A 206 2.51 -8.90 -23.22
CA ALA A 206 3.67 -9.70 -22.82
C ALA A 206 4.12 -10.63 -23.93
N ALA A 207 3.22 -11.31 -24.65
CA ALA A 207 3.56 -12.16 -25.77
C ALA A 207 4.24 -11.37 -26.92
N SER A 208 3.78 -10.14 -27.19
CA SER A 208 4.44 -9.26 -28.17
C SER A 208 5.87 -8.93 -27.75
N MET A 209 6.06 -8.50 -26.50
CA MET A 209 7.38 -8.12 -25.96
C MET A 209 8.34 -9.31 -25.87
N ILE A 210 7.84 -10.53 -25.58
CA ILE A 210 8.64 -11.77 -25.63
C ILE A 210 9.12 -12.03 -27.05
N ASN A 211 8.27 -11.83 -28.07
CA ASN A 211 8.67 -11.95 -29.46
C ASN A 211 9.70 -10.89 -29.89
N GLU A 212 9.76 -9.74 -29.21
CA GLU A 212 10.79 -8.72 -29.36
C GLU A 212 12.07 -9.05 -28.59
N GLY A 213 12.07 -10.11 -27.81
CA GLY A 213 13.22 -10.63 -27.08
C GLY A 213 13.26 -10.25 -25.59
N ALA A 214 12.19 -9.67 -25.03
CA ALA A 214 12.16 -9.35 -23.61
C ALA A 214 12.27 -10.62 -22.74
N ASP A 215 13.22 -10.62 -21.79
CA ASP A 215 13.48 -11.73 -20.88
C ASP A 215 13.33 -11.35 -19.37
N VAL A 216 13.16 -10.07 -19.06
CA VAL A 216 12.84 -9.58 -17.73
C VAL A 216 11.69 -8.59 -17.82
N PHE A 217 10.65 -8.83 -17.04
CA PHE A 217 9.44 -8.00 -17.02
C PHE A 217 9.27 -7.28 -15.69
N PHE A 218 8.67 -6.11 -15.77
CA PHE A 218 8.14 -5.35 -14.64
C PHE A 218 6.86 -4.65 -15.09
N GLY A 219 5.82 -4.66 -14.27
CA GLY A 219 4.55 -4.05 -14.62
C GLY A 219 4.02 -3.10 -13.54
N ASP A 220 3.15 -2.16 -13.94
CA ASP A 220 2.36 -1.29 -13.07
C ASP A 220 0.90 -1.30 -13.57
N ALA A 221 0.29 -2.49 -13.55
CA ALA A 221 -0.95 -2.72 -14.29
C ALA A 221 -1.98 -3.64 -13.58
N SER A 222 -1.76 -4.01 -12.32
CA SER A 222 -2.72 -4.78 -11.50
C SER A 222 -3.11 -6.13 -12.11
N ALA A 223 -4.41 -6.37 -12.47
CA ALA A 223 -4.83 -7.64 -13.07
C ALA A 223 -4.24 -7.89 -14.46
N VAL A 224 -3.86 -6.85 -15.19
CA VAL A 224 -3.12 -6.96 -16.47
C VAL A 224 -1.78 -7.66 -16.25
N ASP A 225 -1.07 -7.39 -15.13
CA ASP A 225 0.20 -8.06 -14.80
C ASP A 225 0.00 -9.56 -14.57
N SER A 226 -1.15 -9.97 -14.04
CA SER A 226 -1.49 -11.38 -13.90
C SER A 226 -1.63 -12.07 -15.27
N GLY A 227 -2.18 -11.37 -16.26
CA GLY A 227 -2.22 -11.84 -17.64
C GLY A 227 -0.82 -11.92 -18.27
N ALA A 228 0.03 -10.93 -18.03
CA ALA A 228 1.42 -10.94 -18.49
C ALA A 228 2.18 -12.15 -17.94
N ARG A 229 2.05 -12.47 -16.66
CA ARG A 229 2.66 -13.66 -16.04
C ARG A 229 2.17 -14.95 -16.67
N GLN A 230 0.89 -15.06 -17.06
CA GLN A 230 0.39 -16.23 -17.79
C GLN A 230 1.07 -16.42 -19.15
N ALA A 231 1.30 -15.34 -19.91
CA ALA A 231 2.04 -15.41 -21.17
C ALA A 231 3.51 -15.77 -20.96
N ILE A 232 4.15 -15.24 -19.92
CA ILE A 232 5.52 -15.57 -19.53
C ILE A 232 5.64 -17.07 -19.20
N ASP A 233 4.72 -17.62 -18.41
CA ASP A 233 4.71 -19.04 -18.05
C ASP A 233 4.53 -19.95 -19.27
N GLN A 234 3.63 -19.58 -20.18
CA GLN A 234 3.44 -20.31 -21.43
C GLN A 234 4.72 -20.31 -22.30
N ALA A 235 5.44 -19.18 -22.34
CA ALA A 235 6.69 -19.07 -23.11
C ALA A 235 7.86 -19.83 -22.44
N ASN A 236 7.86 -19.90 -21.11
CA ASN A 236 8.88 -20.61 -20.34
C ASN A 236 8.76 -22.14 -20.46
N GLY A 237 7.53 -22.67 -20.52
CA GLY A 237 7.28 -24.12 -20.43
C GLY A 237 7.88 -24.72 -19.15
N ASP A 238 8.67 -25.79 -19.28
CA ASP A 238 9.27 -26.47 -18.14
C ASP A 238 10.54 -25.78 -17.59
N THR A 239 11.04 -24.74 -18.27
CA THR A 239 12.29 -24.05 -17.88
C THR A 239 12.06 -22.55 -17.80
N VAL A 240 12.17 -21.97 -16.61
CA VAL A 240 12.06 -20.51 -16.42
C VAL A 240 13.28 -19.81 -17.03
N ARG A 241 13.06 -19.04 -18.07
CA ARG A 241 14.07 -18.20 -18.76
C ARG A 241 13.68 -16.74 -18.79
N ILE A 242 12.38 -16.48 -18.74
CA ILE A 242 11.78 -15.15 -18.71
C ILE A 242 11.24 -14.96 -17.31
N ILE A 243 11.63 -13.88 -16.67
CA ILE A 243 11.26 -13.59 -15.27
C ILE A 243 10.42 -12.34 -15.17
N ASP A 244 9.65 -12.28 -14.09
CA ASP A 244 8.86 -11.11 -13.69
C ASP A 244 9.35 -10.57 -12.34
N ILE A 245 9.36 -9.24 -12.23
CA ILE A 245 9.59 -8.51 -10.99
C ILE A 245 8.23 -8.04 -10.48
N GLY A 246 7.76 -8.61 -9.37
CA GLY A 246 6.45 -8.34 -8.82
C GLY A 246 6.34 -6.96 -8.17
N GLN A 247 5.12 -6.44 -8.08
CA GLN A 247 4.69 -5.33 -7.23
C GLN A 247 3.16 -5.33 -7.04
N PRO A 248 2.56 -4.54 -6.14
CA PRO A 248 3.18 -3.84 -5.02
C PRO A 248 3.41 -4.73 -3.79
N ALA A 249 2.95 -5.97 -3.81
CA ALA A 249 3.12 -6.95 -2.74
C ALA A 249 4.29 -7.91 -3.03
N ASP A 250 4.76 -8.63 -2.01
CA ASP A 250 5.69 -9.75 -2.22
C ASP A 250 4.91 -10.92 -2.85
N LEU A 251 5.17 -11.16 -4.13
CA LEU A 251 4.51 -12.19 -4.94
C LEU A 251 5.30 -13.49 -5.02
N LEU A 252 6.37 -13.65 -4.22
CA LEU A 252 7.18 -14.85 -4.21
C LEU A 252 6.32 -16.10 -3.94
N GLY A 253 6.45 -17.10 -4.80
CA GLY A 253 5.71 -18.36 -4.71
C GLY A 253 4.29 -18.32 -5.28
N GLN A 254 3.77 -17.16 -5.70
CA GLN A 254 2.46 -17.07 -6.37
C GLN A 254 2.54 -17.49 -7.85
N ASN A 255 3.70 -17.29 -8.47
CA ASN A 255 3.95 -17.69 -9.85
C ASN A 255 5.43 -18.08 -10.01
N PRO A 256 5.76 -19.15 -10.76
CA PRO A 256 7.12 -19.62 -10.94
C PRO A 256 8.07 -18.59 -11.57
N CYS A 257 7.59 -17.68 -12.42
CA CYS A 257 8.41 -16.67 -13.08
C CYS A 257 8.78 -15.48 -12.19
N VAL A 258 8.15 -15.32 -11.02
CA VAL A 258 8.46 -14.21 -10.11
C VAL A 258 9.83 -14.42 -9.47
N ALA A 259 10.77 -13.56 -9.81
CA ALA A 259 12.14 -13.61 -9.32
C ALA A 259 12.30 -12.93 -7.95
N CYS A 260 11.63 -11.82 -7.76
CA CYS A 260 11.48 -11.06 -6.52
C CYS A 260 10.40 -9.99 -6.72
N SER A 261 10.16 -9.17 -5.70
CA SER A 261 9.15 -8.10 -5.81
C SER A 261 9.69 -6.79 -5.24
N VAL A 262 9.26 -5.67 -5.81
CA VAL A 262 9.39 -4.35 -5.20
C VAL A 262 8.12 -4.10 -4.40
N VAL A 263 8.25 -4.10 -3.08
CA VAL A 263 7.10 -4.02 -2.18
C VAL A 263 6.83 -2.57 -1.79
N THR A 264 5.56 -2.19 -1.83
CA THR A 264 5.06 -0.95 -1.26
C THR A 264 4.25 -1.28 -0.02
N ASP A 265 4.71 -0.84 1.14
CA ASP A 265 4.04 -1.11 2.42
C ASP A 265 3.01 -0.01 2.73
N ASN A 266 1.79 -0.21 2.23
CA ASN A 266 0.68 0.69 2.51
C ASN A 266 0.34 0.74 4.01
N ALA A 267 0.57 -0.35 4.75
CA ALA A 267 0.37 -0.39 6.19
C ALA A 267 1.37 0.52 6.92
N ALA A 268 2.64 0.50 6.52
CA ALA A 268 3.67 1.37 7.09
C ALA A 268 3.36 2.85 6.82
N MET A 269 2.95 3.20 5.59
CA MET A 269 2.54 4.58 5.27
C MET A 269 1.32 5.02 6.08
N LEU A 270 0.30 4.18 6.18
CA LEU A 270 -0.89 4.49 6.98
C LEU A 270 -0.54 4.60 8.47
N ALA A 271 0.37 3.77 8.99
CA ALA A 271 0.80 3.85 10.39
C ALA A 271 1.40 5.23 10.74
N ILE A 272 2.09 5.89 9.79
CA ILE A 272 2.58 7.26 9.96
C ILE A 272 1.38 8.23 10.10
N CYS A 273 0.34 8.05 9.30
CA CYS A 273 -0.88 8.87 9.39
C CYS A 273 -1.61 8.66 10.73
N LEU A 274 -1.75 7.40 11.18
CA LEU A 274 -2.36 7.07 12.47
C LEU A 274 -1.58 7.73 13.63
N GLU A 275 -0.24 7.63 13.60
CA GLU A 275 0.61 8.25 14.62
C GLU A 275 0.45 9.76 14.70
N LYS A 276 0.42 10.42 13.53
CA LYS A 276 0.23 11.86 13.47
C LYS A 276 -1.16 12.28 13.97
N CYS A 277 -2.19 11.48 13.73
CA CYS A 277 -3.52 11.70 14.28
C CYS A 277 -3.53 11.57 15.81
N GLU A 278 -2.87 10.54 16.38
CA GLU A 278 -2.74 10.35 17.84
C GLU A 278 -2.01 11.52 18.52
N THR A 279 -0.95 12.00 17.89
CA THR A 279 -0.07 13.04 18.45
C THR A 279 -0.57 14.47 18.16
N GLY A 280 -1.67 14.62 17.42
CA GLY A 280 -2.19 15.93 17.01
C GLY A 280 -1.25 16.70 16.08
N THR A 281 -0.39 15.97 15.34
CA THR A 281 0.54 16.53 14.34
C THR A 281 0.14 16.20 12.92
N PHE A 282 -1.05 15.66 12.72
CA PHE A 282 -1.64 15.41 11.41
C PHE A 282 -1.89 16.73 10.69
N GLY A 283 -1.48 16.83 9.44
CA GLY A 283 -1.67 18.10 8.74
C GLY A 283 -1.20 18.05 7.29
N ASN A 284 -1.70 18.92 6.51
CA ASN A 284 -1.44 19.29 5.12
C ASN A 284 -0.02 18.93 4.62
N GLU A 285 0.25 17.63 4.51
CA GLU A 285 1.54 17.11 4.05
C GLU A 285 1.38 15.84 3.20
N VAL A 286 2.44 15.51 2.49
CA VAL A 286 2.56 14.28 1.72
C VAL A 286 3.52 13.33 2.43
N VAL A 287 3.06 12.13 2.78
CA VAL A 287 3.91 11.03 3.23
C VAL A 287 4.45 10.33 1.99
N PHE A 288 5.71 10.51 1.68
CA PHE A 288 6.38 9.73 0.65
C PHE A 288 6.83 8.39 1.23
N GLY A 289 6.24 7.30 0.72
CA GLY A 289 6.70 5.95 1.02
C GLY A 289 7.96 5.64 0.23
N SER A 290 9.08 5.42 0.91
CA SER A 290 10.40 5.32 0.31
C SER A 290 11.27 4.23 0.97
N LEU A 291 12.47 4.00 0.43
CA LEU A 291 13.50 3.14 1.04
C LEU A 291 13.94 3.66 2.42
N GLU A 292 14.01 4.98 2.59
CA GLU A 292 14.49 5.63 3.81
C GLU A 292 13.57 5.39 5.01
N ASN A 293 12.26 5.29 4.78
CA ASN A 293 11.27 5.01 5.83
C ASN A 293 10.70 3.58 5.79
N ASN A 294 11.32 2.70 4.99
CA ASN A 294 10.93 1.30 4.81
C ASN A 294 9.47 1.09 4.32
N CYS A 295 8.86 2.11 3.68
CA CYS A 295 7.57 1.96 3.03
C CYS A 295 7.70 1.44 1.58
N VAL A 296 8.90 1.49 1.01
CA VAL A 296 9.30 0.79 -0.21
C VAL A 296 10.50 -0.09 0.14
N TYR A 297 10.46 -1.34 -0.25
CA TYR A 297 11.58 -2.26 0.01
C TYR A 297 11.58 -3.42 -0.99
N LEU A 298 12.70 -4.15 -1.03
CA LEU A 298 12.85 -5.36 -1.82
C LEU A 298 12.27 -6.56 -1.05
N GLY A 299 11.34 -7.29 -1.67
CA GLY A 299 10.80 -8.54 -1.16
C GLY A 299 11.82 -9.67 -1.18
N LYS A 300 11.38 -10.88 -0.89
CA LYS A 300 12.25 -12.05 -0.87
C LYS A 300 12.66 -12.44 -2.29
N PHE A 301 13.87 -13.00 -2.42
CA PHE A 301 14.36 -13.56 -3.67
C PHE A 301 13.87 -14.98 -3.90
N ASN A 302 13.68 -15.33 -5.17
CA ASN A 302 13.54 -16.70 -5.61
C ASN A 302 14.94 -17.28 -5.85
N ASP A 303 15.43 -18.08 -4.90
CA ASP A 303 16.77 -18.65 -4.94
C ASP A 303 17.01 -19.60 -6.14
N ALA A 304 15.94 -20.09 -6.77
CA ALA A 304 16.04 -20.88 -7.99
C ALA A 304 16.32 -20.02 -9.24
N LEU A 305 16.02 -18.72 -9.20
CA LEU A 305 16.17 -17.79 -10.33
C LEU A 305 17.32 -16.80 -10.14
N ILE A 306 17.62 -16.41 -8.92
CA ILE A 306 18.66 -15.42 -8.59
C ILE A 306 19.66 -16.06 -7.64
N ASP A 307 20.88 -16.27 -8.11
CA ASP A 307 21.96 -16.82 -7.28
C ASP A 307 22.42 -15.83 -6.19
N ALA A 308 23.10 -16.34 -5.16
CA ALA A 308 23.52 -15.57 -4.00
C ALA A 308 24.44 -14.37 -4.34
N ASP A 309 25.30 -14.51 -5.34
CA ASP A 309 26.21 -13.44 -5.76
C ASP A 309 25.42 -12.30 -6.44
N THR A 310 24.43 -12.64 -7.24
CA THR A 310 23.53 -11.67 -7.87
C THR A 310 22.63 -10.99 -6.85
N GLN A 311 22.08 -11.75 -5.86
CA GLN A 311 21.32 -11.17 -4.74
C GLN A 311 22.17 -10.14 -3.97
N ALA A 312 23.43 -10.48 -3.66
CA ALA A 312 24.34 -9.56 -2.96
C ALA A 312 24.56 -8.26 -3.76
N LYS A 313 24.72 -8.33 -5.07
CA LYS A 313 24.86 -7.16 -5.94
C LYS A 313 23.58 -6.32 -5.97
N ILE A 314 22.40 -6.95 -6.08
CA ILE A 314 21.11 -6.24 -6.03
C ILE A 314 20.99 -5.47 -4.72
N LEU A 315 21.26 -6.11 -3.58
CA LEU A 315 21.20 -5.47 -2.26
C LEU A 315 22.18 -4.29 -2.13
N ASP A 316 23.39 -4.43 -2.66
CA ASP A 316 24.39 -3.34 -2.65
C ASP A 316 23.93 -2.14 -3.48
N TYR A 317 23.42 -2.37 -4.69
CA TYR A 317 22.89 -1.27 -5.53
C TYR A 317 21.63 -0.63 -4.95
N VAL A 318 20.73 -1.40 -4.34
CA VAL A 318 19.55 -0.85 -3.65
C VAL A 318 19.98 0.00 -2.46
N LYS A 319 21.03 -0.40 -1.72
CA LYS A 319 21.61 0.42 -0.66
C LYS A 319 22.21 1.71 -1.22
N GLN A 320 22.96 1.66 -2.32
CA GLN A 320 23.46 2.86 -3.00
C GLN A 320 22.31 3.79 -3.44
N LEU A 321 21.20 3.23 -3.93
CA LEU A 321 20.00 4.01 -4.27
C LEU A 321 19.43 4.72 -3.04
N GLN A 322 19.33 4.03 -1.91
CA GLN A 322 18.86 4.58 -0.63
C GLN A 322 19.79 5.68 -0.12
N GLU A 323 21.10 5.54 -0.31
CA GLU A 323 22.12 6.52 0.09
C GLU A 323 22.28 7.68 -0.92
N GLY A 324 21.56 7.66 -2.06
CA GLY A 324 21.65 8.65 -3.12
C GLY A 324 22.98 8.61 -3.91
N THR A 325 23.71 7.50 -3.83
CA THR A 325 25.02 7.31 -4.50
C THR A 325 24.93 6.46 -5.76
N PHE A 326 23.76 5.87 -6.06
CA PHE A 326 23.53 5.11 -7.27
C PHE A 326 23.47 6.05 -8.49
N SER A 327 24.47 6.00 -9.34
CA SER A 327 24.57 6.82 -10.56
C SER A 327 25.42 6.13 -11.63
N LYS A 328 25.39 6.68 -12.85
CA LYS A 328 26.28 6.27 -13.94
C LYS A 328 27.73 6.57 -13.59
#